data_11f271f99edd3e2f9afc110231a90693
#
_entry.id   11f271f99edd3e2f9afc110231a90693
#
_cell.length_a   1.000
_cell.length_b   1.000
_cell.length_c   1.000
_cell.angle_alpha   90.00
_cell.angle_beta   90.00
_cell.angle_gamma   90.00
#
_symmetry.space_group_name_H-M   'P 1'
#
loop_
_entity.id
_entity.type
_entity.pdbx_description
1 polymer ?
#
loop_
_entity_poly.entity_id
_entity_poly.type
_entity_poly.pdbx_seq_one_letter_code
_entity_poly.pdbx_strand_id
1 'polypeptide(L)'
;MKFLLIHQQASNNAQSPVRVVEQATGRGVGWINRYLDREYVRRVANTSLRTYAHNLLHFIRWWESVHPAGDIREGDLTESTLLDYVKFQSSQQPRPSPSTINDRVAVAERAIRDEFPNAPCQIARGFHQAFLWRRPMGLGRPRAGMSRLRVKVPKRNIVPLSVEEVARFWSSFRSSRDLAIVGVMLLEGLRSAEVLALNRDDALLSEAQLRVPGKGKKFRLLPLAPETVQLLGHYLRLERPNPCSAALFVSLKGHARGTRMTAAGLRSLFRYHRQTTSIKLANPHRFRHTFASDMIRAGVSLPALMQLMGHTNIQTTLLYVLVTPQDVYLEYARAVAQHIRPLPKASS
;
A
#
# COMPACT_ATOMS: atom_id res chain seq x y z
N MET A 1 -20.61 -20.21 9.33
CA MET A 1 -20.05 -19.73 8.03
C MET A 1 -19.60 -20.94 7.22
N LYS A 2 -20.07 -21.12 5.97
CA LYS A 2 -19.77 -22.34 5.19
C LYS A 2 -18.32 -22.40 4.69
N PHE A 3 -17.67 -21.28 4.41
CA PHE A 3 -16.32 -21.23 3.87
C PHE A 3 -15.33 -20.50 4.78
N LEU A 4 -14.09 -20.95 4.80
CA LEU A 4 -12.99 -20.35 5.55
C LEU A 4 -11.68 -20.35 4.73
N LEU A 5 -10.72 -19.56 5.20
CA LEU A 5 -9.41 -19.46 4.61
C LEU A 5 -8.40 -20.20 5.49
N ILE A 6 -7.63 -21.08 4.87
CA ILE A 6 -6.55 -21.81 5.54
C ILE A 6 -5.19 -21.42 4.98
N HIS A 7 -4.18 -21.53 5.84
CA HIS A 7 -2.78 -21.42 5.46
C HIS A 7 -2.15 -22.82 5.48
N GLN A 8 -1.57 -23.23 4.35
CA GLN A 8 -0.83 -24.46 4.24
C GLN A 8 0.64 -24.14 3.96
N GLN A 9 1.55 -25.02 4.44
CA GLN A 9 2.90 -24.98 3.90
C GLN A 9 2.81 -25.40 2.43
N ALA A 10 3.40 -24.60 1.55
CA ALA A 10 3.42 -24.91 0.12
C ALA A 10 4.16 -26.22 -0.08
N SER A 11 3.41 -27.30 -0.32
CA SER A 11 3.95 -28.63 -0.55
C SER A 11 4.58 -28.78 -1.94
N ASN A 12 4.31 -27.83 -2.84
CA ASN A 12 4.82 -27.80 -4.22
C ASN A 12 4.94 -26.36 -4.69
N ASN A 13 5.93 -26.05 -5.54
CA ASN A 13 6.12 -24.72 -6.13
C ASN A 13 4.96 -24.24 -7.02
N ALA A 14 3.94 -25.07 -7.24
CA ALA A 14 2.77 -24.77 -8.06
C ALA A 14 1.51 -24.43 -7.25
N GLN A 15 1.49 -24.67 -5.94
CA GLN A 15 0.30 -24.46 -5.11
C GLN A 15 0.43 -23.24 -4.20
N SER A 16 -0.60 -22.41 -4.19
CA SER A 16 -0.68 -21.25 -3.31
C SER A 16 -0.68 -21.70 -1.83
N PRO A 17 0.08 -21.01 -0.96
CA PRO A 17 0.06 -21.28 0.48
C PRO A 17 -1.25 -20.84 1.14
N VAL A 18 -2.15 -20.20 0.41
CA VAL A 18 -3.43 -19.70 0.90
C VAL A 18 -4.55 -20.36 0.11
N ARG A 19 -5.48 -21.01 0.82
CA ARG A 19 -6.58 -21.77 0.21
C ARG A 19 -7.92 -21.33 0.81
N VAL A 20 -8.97 -21.41 -0.01
CA VAL A 20 -10.37 -21.28 0.44
C VAL A 20 -10.99 -22.66 0.46
N VAL A 21 -11.52 -23.06 1.61
CA VAL A 21 -12.11 -24.38 1.84
C VAL A 21 -13.50 -24.25 2.45
N GLU A 22 -14.32 -25.27 2.22
CA GLU A 22 -15.58 -25.45 2.92
C GLU A 22 -15.32 -25.96 4.34
N GLN A 23 -15.89 -25.32 5.34
CA GLN A 23 -15.62 -25.64 6.75
C GLN A 23 -16.08 -27.04 7.17
N ALA A 24 -17.22 -27.50 6.64
CA ALA A 24 -17.81 -28.78 7.02
C ALA A 24 -17.05 -29.97 6.46
N THR A 25 -16.57 -29.87 5.23
CA THR A 25 -15.97 -30.99 4.49
C THR A 25 -14.45 -30.88 4.36
N GLY A 26 -13.87 -29.72 4.63
CA GLY A 26 -12.47 -29.41 4.32
C GLY A 26 -12.16 -29.33 2.83
N ARG A 27 -13.15 -29.53 1.95
CA ARG A 27 -12.98 -29.52 0.51
C ARG A 27 -12.65 -28.13 -0.01
N GLY A 28 -11.63 -28.03 -0.87
CA GLY A 28 -11.23 -26.78 -1.49
C GLY A 28 -12.27 -26.26 -2.50
N VAL A 29 -12.50 -24.95 -2.52
CA VAL A 29 -13.31 -24.31 -3.56
C VAL A 29 -12.48 -24.27 -4.85
N GLY A 30 -12.76 -25.19 -5.78
CA GLY A 30 -11.91 -25.54 -6.91
C GLY A 30 -11.47 -24.34 -7.76
N TRP A 31 -12.41 -23.54 -8.26
CA TRP A 31 -12.11 -22.42 -9.15
C TRP A 31 -11.31 -21.30 -8.44
N ILE A 32 -11.61 -21.00 -7.16
CA ILE A 32 -10.86 -20.02 -6.38
C ILE A 32 -9.42 -20.50 -6.19
N ASN A 33 -9.25 -21.76 -5.81
CA ASN A 33 -7.94 -22.31 -5.54
C ASN A 33 -7.09 -22.43 -6.80
N ARG A 34 -7.68 -22.77 -7.97
CA ARG A 34 -6.97 -22.74 -9.27
C ARG A 34 -6.51 -21.32 -9.62
N TYR A 35 -7.36 -20.31 -9.41
CA TYR A 35 -6.97 -18.91 -9.62
C TYR A 35 -5.80 -18.51 -8.72
N LEU A 36 -5.85 -18.83 -7.43
CA LEU A 36 -4.76 -18.54 -6.48
C LEU A 36 -3.46 -19.26 -6.84
N ASP A 37 -3.53 -20.50 -7.31
CA ASP A 37 -2.37 -21.25 -7.76
C ASP A 37 -1.74 -20.63 -9.00
N ARG A 38 -2.54 -20.17 -9.97
CA ARG A 38 -2.07 -19.45 -11.16
C ARG A 38 -1.36 -18.15 -10.78
N GLU A 39 -1.93 -17.37 -9.87
CA GLU A 39 -1.31 -16.14 -9.40
C GLU A 39 -0.02 -16.39 -8.60
N TYR A 40 0.05 -17.51 -7.87
CA TYR A 40 1.25 -17.94 -7.17
C TYR A 40 2.38 -18.31 -8.15
N VAL A 41 2.08 -19.08 -9.19
CA VAL A 41 3.03 -19.41 -10.27
C VAL A 41 3.51 -18.15 -10.98
N ARG A 42 2.67 -17.13 -11.15
CA ARG A 42 3.05 -15.79 -11.66
C ARG A 42 3.90 -14.97 -10.68
N ARG A 43 4.29 -15.54 -9.54
CA ARG A 43 5.10 -14.93 -8.49
C ARG A 43 4.47 -13.67 -7.88
N VAL A 44 3.16 -13.64 -7.76
CA VAL A 44 2.46 -12.63 -6.98
C VAL A 44 2.86 -12.76 -5.51
N ALA A 45 3.12 -11.64 -4.85
CA ALA A 45 3.55 -11.64 -3.45
C ALA A 45 2.52 -12.32 -2.53
N ASN A 46 2.96 -13.08 -1.53
CA ASN A 46 2.09 -13.80 -0.59
C ASN A 46 1.07 -12.90 0.12
N THR A 47 1.43 -11.64 0.39
CA THR A 47 0.50 -10.65 0.95
C THR A 47 -0.64 -10.32 -0.01
N SER A 48 -0.37 -10.23 -1.31
CA SER A 48 -1.37 -10.00 -2.34
C SER A 48 -2.26 -11.22 -2.54
N LEU A 49 -1.67 -12.44 -2.57
CA LEU A 49 -2.43 -13.70 -2.63
C LEU A 49 -3.40 -13.82 -1.46
N ARG A 50 -2.95 -13.48 -0.25
CA ARG A 50 -3.81 -13.46 0.93
C ARG A 50 -4.96 -12.46 0.78
N THR A 51 -4.70 -11.28 0.23
CA THR A 51 -5.74 -10.28 -0.05
C THR A 51 -6.74 -10.79 -1.09
N TYR A 52 -6.25 -11.43 -2.16
CA TYR A 52 -7.12 -12.02 -3.19
C TYR A 52 -7.99 -13.12 -2.60
N ALA A 53 -7.42 -14.02 -1.79
CA ALA A 53 -8.16 -15.07 -1.11
C ALA A 53 -9.26 -14.52 -0.19
N HIS A 54 -8.97 -13.47 0.59
CA HIS A 54 -9.99 -12.81 1.43
C HIS A 54 -11.11 -12.16 0.60
N ASN A 55 -10.77 -11.53 -0.52
CA ASN A 55 -11.75 -10.92 -1.40
C ASN A 55 -12.65 -11.97 -2.07
N LEU A 56 -12.08 -13.09 -2.52
CA LEU A 56 -12.82 -14.20 -3.12
C LEU A 56 -13.63 -14.96 -2.07
N LEU A 57 -13.11 -15.12 -0.85
CA LEU A 57 -13.87 -15.68 0.27
C LEU A 57 -15.12 -14.83 0.59
N HIS A 58 -15.00 -13.51 0.51
CA HIS A 58 -16.15 -12.61 0.69
C HIS A 58 -17.16 -12.80 -0.44
N PHE A 59 -16.69 -12.94 -1.69
CA PHE A 59 -17.55 -13.17 -2.85
C PHE A 59 -18.30 -14.49 -2.76
N ILE A 60 -17.63 -15.61 -2.46
CA ILE A 60 -18.28 -16.92 -2.38
C ILE A 60 -19.26 -17.01 -1.22
N ARG A 61 -19.01 -16.34 -0.10
CA ARG A 61 -19.94 -16.25 1.03
C ARG A 61 -21.21 -15.48 0.67
N TRP A 62 -21.07 -14.39 -0.06
CA TRP A 62 -22.21 -13.67 -0.60
C TRP A 62 -22.98 -14.51 -1.59
N TRP A 63 -22.30 -15.16 -2.54
CA TRP A 63 -22.92 -16.03 -3.52
C TRP A 63 -23.80 -17.09 -2.86
N GLU A 64 -23.26 -17.80 -1.90
CA GLU A 64 -23.95 -18.83 -1.12
C GLU A 64 -25.19 -18.29 -0.37
N SER A 65 -25.11 -17.05 0.11
CA SER A 65 -26.24 -16.42 0.82
C SER A 65 -27.42 -16.10 -0.11
N VAL A 66 -27.16 -15.93 -1.39
CA VAL A 66 -28.18 -15.62 -2.41
C VAL A 66 -28.60 -16.89 -3.18
N HIS A 67 -27.72 -17.87 -3.31
CA HIS A 67 -27.92 -19.13 -4.04
C HIS A 67 -27.60 -20.34 -3.15
N PRO A 68 -28.45 -20.68 -2.16
CA PRO A 68 -28.13 -21.67 -1.13
C PRO A 68 -27.92 -23.10 -1.64
N ALA A 69 -28.39 -23.44 -2.83
CA ALA A 69 -28.40 -24.81 -3.36
C ALA A 69 -27.54 -24.99 -4.62
N GLY A 70 -26.70 -24.01 -5.01
CA GLY A 70 -26.07 -24.04 -6.31
C GLY A 70 -24.56 -23.75 -6.33
N ASP A 71 -23.79 -24.65 -6.93
CA ASP A 71 -22.46 -24.33 -7.41
C ASP A 71 -22.56 -23.21 -8.46
N ILE A 72 -21.54 -22.35 -8.52
CA ILE A 72 -21.45 -21.28 -9.51
C ILE A 72 -21.40 -21.92 -10.91
N ARG A 73 -22.40 -21.63 -11.74
CA ARG A 73 -22.40 -21.98 -13.15
C ARG A 73 -22.02 -20.78 -13.99
N GLU A 74 -21.38 -21.03 -15.12
CA GLU A 74 -20.89 -19.96 -16.00
C GLU A 74 -22.00 -19.01 -16.46
N GLY A 75 -23.20 -19.55 -16.74
CA GLY A 75 -24.37 -18.77 -17.14
C GLY A 75 -24.93 -17.83 -16.08
N ASP A 76 -24.67 -18.10 -14.81
CA ASP A 76 -25.17 -17.28 -13.69
C ASP A 76 -24.32 -16.00 -13.49
N LEU A 77 -23.13 -15.95 -14.07
CA LEU A 77 -22.16 -14.87 -13.91
C LEU A 77 -22.43 -13.73 -14.91
N THR A 78 -23.51 -13.03 -14.71
CA THR A 78 -23.92 -11.87 -15.52
C THR A 78 -23.37 -10.55 -14.96
N GLU A 79 -23.47 -9.46 -15.72
CA GLU A 79 -23.16 -8.11 -15.21
C GLU A 79 -24.13 -7.73 -14.07
N SER A 80 -25.39 -8.15 -14.16
CA SER A 80 -26.40 -7.94 -13.10
C SER A 80 -25.98 -8.61 -11.80
N THR A 81 -25.51 -9.84 -11.86
CA THR A 81 -25.01 -10.59 -10.69
C THR A 81 -23.87 -9.84 -9.98
N LEU A 82 -22.93 -9.33 -10.76
CA LEU A 82 -21.82 -8.54 -10.18
C LEU A 82 -22.30 -7.20 -9.61
N LEU A 83 -23.31 -6.58 -10.24
CA LEU A 83 -23.95 -5.37 -9.72
C LEU A 83 -24.67 -5.64 -8.39
N ASP A 84 -25.35 -6.77 -8.26
CA ASP A 84 -26.01 -7.16 -7.02
C ASP A 84 -25.01 -7.44 -5.90
N TYR A 85 -23.84 -7.97 -6.23
CA TYR A 85 -22.71 -8.07 -5.29
C TYR A 85 -22.23 -6.70 -4.80
N VAL A 86 -22.18 -5.68 -5.68
CA VAL A 86 -21.86 -4.29 -5.29
C VAL A 86 -22.92 -3.70 -4.39
N LYS A 87 -24.21 -3.88 -4.74
CA LYS A 87 -25.36 -3.42 -3.93
C LYS A 87 -25.35 -4.05 -2.54
N PHE A 88 -25.15 -5.36 -2.47
CA PHE A 88 -25.03 -6.10 -1.20
C PHE A 88 -23.96 -5.50 -0.30
N GLN A 89 -22.75 -5.26 -0.82
CA GLN A 89 -21.67 -4.65 -0.03
C GLN A 89 -22.00 -3.23 0.41
N SER A 90 -22.73 -2.48 -0.44
CA SER A 90 -23.10 -1.10 -0.14
C SER A 90 -24.18 -0.98 0.94
N SER A 91 -24.96 -2.04 1.16
CA SER A 91 -26.02 -2.12 2.20
C SER A 91 -25.53 -2.66 3.55
N GLN A 92 -24.31 -3.20 3.62
CA GLN A 92 -23.78 -3.75 4.87
C GLN A 92 -23.58 -2.69 5.97
N GLN A 93 -23.75 -3.11 7.23
CA GLN A 93 -23.45 -2.30 8.42
C GLN A 93 -22.39 -3.01 9.27
N PRO A 94 -21.21 -2.40 9.53
CA PRO A 94 -20.78 -1.10 8.98
C PRO A 94 -20.45 -1.18 7.48
N ARG A 95 -20.76 -0.12 6.76
CA ARG A 95 -20.53 -0.06 5.31
C ARG A 95 -19.03 -0.11 4.96
N PRO A 96 -18.57 -1.03 4.10
CA PRO A 96 -17.21 -1.04 3.61
C PRO A 96 -16.86 0.24 2.86
N SER A 97 -15.58 0.63 2.88
CA SER A 97 -15.14 1.79 2.08
C SER A 97 -15.33 1.54 0.58
N PRO A 98 -15.61 2.57 -0.23
CA PRO A 98 -15.69 2.43 -1.69
C PRO A 98 -14.45 1.77 -2.31
N SER A 99 -13.27 2.03 -1.77
CA SER A 99 -12.03 1.36 -2.21
C SER A 99 -12.08 -0.14 -1.93
N THR A 100 -12.55 -0.54 -0.74
CA THR A 100 -12.68 -1.96 -0.36
C THR A 100 -13.68 -2.69 -1.29
N ILE A 101 -14.80 -2.05 -1.59
CA ILE A 101 -15.80 -2.61 -2.54
C ILE A 101 -15.14 -2.80 -3.91
N ASN A 102 -14.46 -1.77 -4.42
CA ASN A 102 -13.79 -1.82 -5.72
C ASN A 102 -12.68 -2.89 -5.78
N ASP A 103 -11.91 -3.06 -4.72
CA ASP A 103 -10.86 -4.08 -4.64
C ASP A 103 -11.45 -5.49 -4.66
N ARG A 104 -12.54 -5.73 -3.94
CA ARG A 104 -13.26 -7.02 -3.92
C ARG A 104 -13.85 -7.33 -5.29
N VAL A 105 -14.53 -6.37 -5.90
CA VAL A 105 -15.12 -6.53 -7.24
C VAL A 105 -14.03 -6.78 -8.28
N ALA A 106 -12.94 -6.02 -8.26
CA ALA A 106 -11.85 -6.18 -9.21
C ALA A 106 -11.16 -7.55 -9.13
N VAL A 107 -11.04 -8.12 -7.93
CA VAL A 107 -10.49 -9.48 -7.76
C VAL A 107 -11.50 -10.53 -8.22
N ALA A 108 -12.79 -10.39 -7.88
CA ALA A 108 -13.84 -11.29 -8.33
C ALA A 108 -13.92 -11.30 -9.88
N GLU A 109 -13.99 -10.12 -10.50
CA GLU A 109 -13.99 -9.98 -11.97
C GLU A 109 -12.79 -10.65 -12.65
N ARG A 110 -11.60 -10.51 -12.05
CA ARG A 110 -10.39 -11.12 -12.59
C ARG A 110 -10.43 -12.63 -12.48
N ALA A 111 -10.81 -13.15 -11.32
CA ALA A 111 -10.93 -14.59 -11.10
C ALA A 111 -12.01 -15.23 -11.99
N ILE A 112 -13.17 -14.58 -12.13
CA ILE A 112 -14.24 -15.01 -13.03
C ILE A 112 -13.76 -15.04 -14.47
N ARG A 113 -13.07 -14.01 -14.94
CA ARG A 113 -12.52 -13.96 -16.31
C ARG A 113 -11.55 -15.10 -16.58
N ASP A 114 -10.73 -15.45 -15.59
CA ASP A 114 -9.69 -16.45 -15.74
C ASP A 114 -10.23 -17.89 -15.63
N GLU A 115 -11.32 -18.10 -14.88
CA GLU A 115 -11.89 -19.42 -14.60
C GLU A 115 -13.19 -19.74 -15.38
N PHE A 116 -13.90 -18.70 -15.85
CA PHE A 116 -15.16 -18.80 -16.57
C PHE A 116 -15.14 -17.92 -17.84
N PRO A 117 -14.38 -18.32 -18.87
CA PRO A 117 -14.14 -17.49 -20.05
C PRO A 117 -15.39 -17.18 -20.86
N ASN A 118 -16.42 -18.07 -20.83
CA ASN A 118 -17.67 -17.89 -21.58
C ASN A 118 -18.77 -17.25 -20.71
N ALA A 119 -18.45 -16.78 -19.51
CA ALA A 119 -19.44 -16.12 -18.65
C ALA A 119 -20.06 -14.89 -19.36
N PRO A 120 -21.39 -14.66 -19.29
CA PRO A 120 -22.09 -13.57 -19.99
C PRO A 120 -21.51 -12.18 -19.69
N CYS A 121 -21.02 -11.96 -18.47
CA CYS A 121 -20.36 -10.71 -18.08
C CYS A 121 -19.04 -10.43 -18.84
N GLN A 122 -18.43 -11.43 -19.48
CA GLN A 122 -17.22 -11.31 -20.29
C GLN A 122 -17.53 -11.01 -21.76
N ILE A 123 -18.56 -11.64 -22.31
CA ILE A 123 -18.98 -11.48 -23.71
C ILE A 123 -19.38 -10.03 -23.99
N ALA A 124 -20.13 -9.40 -23.08
CA ALA A 124 -20.55 -8.00 -23.20
C ALA A 124 -19.36 -7.01 -23.25
N ARG A 125 -18.21 -7.37 -22.61
CA ARG A 125 -17.00 -6.54 -22.60
C ARG A 125 -16.16 -6.67 -23.87
N GLY A 126 -16.15 -7.83 -24.49
CA GLY A 126 -15.43 -8.06 -25.76
C GLY A 126 -15.91 -7.13 -26.85
N PHE A 127 -17.20 -6.90 -26.98
CA PHE A 127 -17.81 -5.96 -27.94
C PHE A 127 -17.42 -4.50 -27.66
N HIS A 128 -17.34 -4.09 -26.42
CA HIS A 128 -16.95 -2.72 -26.05
C HIS A 128 -15.46 -2.45 -26.27
N GLN A 129 -14.58 -3.42 -26.04
CA GLN A 129 -13.14 -3.27 -26.32
C GLN A 129 -12.89 -3.18 -27.83
N ALA A 130 -13.54 -3.98 -28.65
CA ALA A 130 -13.39 -3.92 -30.11
C ALA A 130 -13.79 -2.55 -30.69
N PHE A 131 -14.76 -1.87 -30.09
CA PHE A 131 -15.19 -0.53 -30.52
C PHE A 131 -14.22 0.60 -30.13
N LEU A 132 -13.47 0.45 -29.01
CA LEU A 132 -12.50 1.43 -28.54
C LEU A 132 -11.17 1.43 -29.32
N TRP A 133 -10.87 0.39 -30.09
CA TRP A 133 -9.64 0.29 -30.92
C TRP A 133 -9.67 1.17 -32.18
N ARG A 134 -10.78 1.82 -32.51
CA ARG A 134 -10.94 2.69 -33.68
C ARG A 134 -10.71 4.18 -33.41
N ARG A 135 -10.05 4.59 -32.34
CA ARG A 135 -9.66 5.99 -32.15
C ARG A 135 -8.33 6.27 -32.82
N PRO A 136 -8.30 7.11 -33.89
CA PRO A 136 -7.04 7.55 -34.47
C PRO A 136 -6.32 8.49 -33.52
N MET A 137 -5.05 8.23 -33.30
CA MET A 137 -4.05 9.12 -32.71
C MET A 137 -4.49 9.92 -31.48
N GLY A 138 -4.33 9.34 -30.32
CA GLY A 138 -4.41 10.02 -29.05
C GLY A 138 -3.30 9.51 -28.12
N LEU A 139 -2.49 10.39 -27.64
CA LEU A 139 -1.50 10.19 -26.59
C LEU A 139 -2.13 9.54 -25.35
N GLY A 140 -1.78 8.28 -25.09
CA GLY A 140 -2.18 7.54 -23.90
C GLY A 140 -2.62 6.12 -24.23
N ARG A 141 -2.02 5.13 -23.53
CA ARG A 141 -2.55 3.77 -23.51
C ARG A 141 -4.02 3.83 -23.12
N PRO A 142 -4.94 3.16 -23.85
CA PRO A 142 -6.33 3.07 -23.38
C PRO A 142 -6.28 2.51 -21.96
N ARG A 143 -6.80 3.28 -20.99
CA ARG A 143 -7.06 2.73 -19.66
C ARG A 143 -7.98 1.56 -19.91
N ALA A 144 -7.53 0.35 -19.59
CA ALA A 144 -8.37 -0.84 -19.58
C ALA A 144 -9.72 -0.41 -18.98
N GLY A 145 -10.81 -0.54 -19.76
CA GLY A 145 -12.07 0.12 -19.49
C GLY A 145 -12.44 0.01 -18.04
N MET A 146 -12.64 1.15 -17.38
CA MET A 146 -13.07 1.16 -15.98
C MET A 146 -14.36 0.38 -15.93
N SER A 147 -14.35 -0.73 -15.17
CA SER A 147 -15.57 -1.49 -14.92
C SER A 147 -16.70 -0.53 -14.53
N ARG A 148 -17.85 -0.63 -15.20
CA ARG A 148 -19.08 0.14 -14.86
C ARG A 148 -19.54 -0.14 -13.42
N LEU A 149 -19.03 -1.19 -12.82
CA LEU A 149 -19.34 -1.66 -11.47
C LEU A 149 -18.57 -0.92 -10.37
N ARG A 150 -17.66 0.00 -10.72
CA ARG A 150 -16.85 0.72 -9.73
C ARG A 150 -17.68 1.79 -9.02
N VAL A 151 -17.68 1.72 -7.70
CA VAL A 151 -18.19 2.77 -6.82
C VAL A 151 -17.22 3.96 -6.86
N LYS A 152 -17.78 5.18 -6.98
CA LYS A 152 -16.98 6.40 -6.95
C LYS A 152 -16.24 6.54 -5.62
N VAL A 153 -14.93 6.59 -5.68
CA VAL A 153 -14.09 6.83 -4.50
C VAL A 153 -13.89 8.33 -4.36
N PRO A 154 -14.32 8.95 -3.25
CA PRO A 154 -14.05 10.36 -3.03
C PRO A 154 -12.54 10.58 -2.96
N LYS A 155 -12.06 11.66 -3.56
CA LYS A 155 -10.66 12.08 -3.40
C LYS A 155 -10.42 12.37 -1.93
N ARG A 156 -9.53 11.59 -1.30
CA ARG A 156 -9.10 11.86 0.07
C ARG A 156 -7.94 12.85 0.02
N ASN A 157 -8.16 14.01 0.56
CA ASN A 157 -7.04 14.90 0.87
C ASN A 157 -6.24 14.27 1.99
N ILE A 158 -4.95 14.11 1.76
CA ILE A 158 -4.04 13.59 2.77
C ILE A 158 -3.62 14.77 3.62
N VAL A 159 -4.16 14.85 4.84
CA VAL A 159 -3.76 15.87 5.80
C VAL A 159 -2.52 15.36 6.55
N PRO A 160 -1.35 16.02 6.43
CA PRO A 160 -0.18 15.67 7.22
C PRO A 160 -0.43 15.91 8.71
N LEU A 161 0.41 15.39 9.59
CA LEU A 161 0.41 15.75 11.01
C LEU A 161 0.89 17.19 11.16
N SER A 162 0.33 17.94 12.10
CA SER A 162 0.84 19.25 12.46
C SER A 162 2.18 19.13 13.22
N VAL A 163 2.92 20.24 13.31
CA VAL A 163 4.18 20.29 14.05
C VAL A 163 3.96 19.92 15.53
N GLU A 164 2.86 20.43 16.12
CA GLU A 164 2.49 20.16 17.51
C GLU A 164 2.10 18.70 17.74
N GLU A 165 1.39 18.09 16.78
CA GLU A 165 1.05 16.65 16.81
C GLU A 165 2.31 15.81 16.74
N VAL A 166 3.23 16.14 15.83
CA VAL A 166 4.52 15.46 15.71
C VAL A 166 5.31 15.58 17.00
N ALA A 167 5.48 16.79 17.54
CA ALA A 167 6.22 17.04 18.77
C ALA A 167 5.63 16.27 19.96
N ARG A 168 4.31 16.34 20.14
CA ARG A 168 3.61 15.62 21.22
C ARG A 168 3.72 14.10 21.08
N PHE A 169 3.64 13.57 19.84
CA PHE A 169 3.81 12.15 19.61
C PHE A 169 5.25 11.72 19.88
N TRP A 170 6.22 12.49 19.41
CA TRP A 170 7.65 12.27 19.58
C TRP A 170 8.04 12.23 21.06
N SER A 171 7.59 13.20 21.87
CA SER A 171 7.88 13.30 23.29
C SER A 171 7.25 12.18 24.13
N SER A 172 6.33 11.41 23.58
CA SER A 172 5.73 10.26 24.27
C SER A 172 6.64 9.03 24.33
N PHE A 173 7.69 8.98 23.50
CA PHE A 173 8.64 7.87 23.46
C PHE A 173 9.75 8.03 24.51
N ARG A 174 10.19 6.90 25.07
CA ARG A 174 11.29 6.84 26.03
C ARG A 174 12.43 5.94 25.56
N SER A 175 12.21 5.13 24.50
CA SER A 175 13.20 4.21 23.95
C SER A 175 13.81 4.83 22.69
N SER A 176 15.13 4.82 22.60
CA SER A 176 15.87 5.26 21.42
C SER A 176 15.53 4.40 20.19
N ARG A 177 15.24 3.10 20.40
CA ARG A 177 14.74 2.24 19.33
C ARG A 177 13.46 2.79 18.73
N ASP A 178 12.49 3.14 19.56
CA ASP A 178 11.16 3.55 19.11
C ASP A 178 11.22 4.93 18.46
N LEU A 179 12.02 5.84 19.01
CA LEU A 179 12.33 7.12 18.38
C LEU A 179 13.04 6.95 17.02
N ALA A 180 14.02 6.04 16.92
CA ALA A 180 14.68 5.77 15.64
C ALA A 180 13.70 5.18 14.59
N ILE A 181 12.77 4.31 15.01
CA ILE A 181 11.71 3.79 14.12
C ILE A 181 10.84 4.91 13.58
N VAL A 182 10.40 5.82 14.45
CA VAL A 182 9.56 6.96 14.04
C VAL A 182 10.39 7.95 13.22
N GLY A 183 11.66 8.17 13.58
CA GLY A 183 12.61 9.02 12.86
C GLY A 183 12.72 8.61 11.40
N VAL A 184 13.07 7.36 11.11
CA VAL A 184 13.20 6.88 9.72
C VAL A 184 11.88 6.91 8.92
N MET A 185 10.73 6.98 9.60
CA MET A 185 9.44 7.16 8.92
C MET A 185 9.12 8.63 8.66
N LEU A 186 9.49 9.52 9.58
CA LEU A 186 9.18 10.94 9.55
C LEU A 186 10.22 11.74 8.74
N LEU A 187 11.50 11.42 8.89
CA LEU A 187 12.61 12.21 8.32
C LEU A 187 13.13 11.62 7.01
N GLU A 188 13.00 10.29 6.79
CA GLU A 188 13.41 9.61 5.57
C GLU A 188 12.23 9.00 4.79
N GLY A 189 11.03 9.07 5.34
CA GLY A 189 9.80 8.65 4.66
C GLY A 189 9.66 7.15 4.42
N LEU A 190 10.27 6.27 5.23
CA LEU A 190 10.22 4.82 5.04
C LEU A 190 8.80 4.25 5.25
N ARG A 191 8.50 3.17 4.51
CA ARG A 191 7.30 2.35 4.74
C ARG A 191 7.51 1.41 5.93
N SER A 192 6.44 1.04 6.62
CA SER A 192 6.50 0.04 7.71
C SER A 192 7.21 -1.24 7.30
N ALA A 193 6.92 -1.75 6.11
CA ALA A 193 7.55 -2.97 5.60
C ALA A 193 9.04 -2.77 5.33
N GLU A 194 9.46 -1.60 4.86
CA GLU A 194 10.86 -1.26 4.62
C GLU A 194 11.60 -1.18 5.96
N VAL A 195 11.05 -0.48 6.96
CA VAL A 195 11.62 -0.39 8.31
C VAL A 195 11.83 -1.77 8.93
N LEU A 196 10.82 -2.64 8.82
CA LEU A 196 10.90 -4.00 9.37
C LEU A 196 11.84 -4.92 8.58
N ALA A 197 12.14 -4.60 7.32
CA ALA A 197 13.06 -5.39 6.49
C ALA A 197 14.53 -5.01 6.67
N LEU A 198 14.83 -3.84 7.26
CA LEU A 198 16.21 -3.38 7.47
C LEU A 198 17.03 -4.36 8.32
N ASN A 199 18.28 -4.55 7.92
CA ASN A 199 19.31 -5.22 8.70
C ASN A 199 20.26 -4.18 9.31
N ARG A 200 21.03 -4.59 10.32
CA ARG A 200 22.01 -3.73 10.97
C ARG A 200 23.00 -3.11 9.96
N ASP A 201 23.48 -3.94 9.02
CA ASP A 201 24.47 -3.55 8.03
C ASP A 201 23.90 -2.63 6.92
N ASP A 202 22.60 -2.40 6.93
CA ASP A 202 21.97 -1.43 6.04
C ASP A 202 22.09 0.01 6.57
N ALA A 203 22.39 0.18 7.85
CA ALA A 203 22.61 1.48 8.49
C ALA A 203 24.08 1.91 8.39
N LEU A 204 24.42 2.65 7.37
CA LEU A 204 25.77 3.17 7.11
C LEU A 204 25.94 4.50 7.83
N LEU A 205 26.04 4.45 9.18
CA LEU A 205 26.00 5.67 10.02
C LEU A 205 27.20 6.59 9.81
N SER A 206 28.38 6.04 9.48
CA SER A 206 29.57 6.82 9.13
C SER A 206 29.41 7.66 7.87
N GLU A 207 28.58 7.20 6.95
CA GLU A 207 28.28 7.85 5.68
C GLU A 207 26.99 8.69 5.75
N ALA A 208 26.30 8.68 6.91
CA ALA A 208 24.95 9.25 7.08
C ALA A 208 23.98 8.72 6.02
N GLN A 209 24.00 7.42 5.73
CA GLN A 209 23.18 6.79 4.71
C GLN A 209 22.45 5.55 5.24
N LEU A 210 21.34 5.24 4.60
CA LEU A 210 20.54 4.04 4.86
C LEU A 210 20.27 3.30 3.54
N ARG A 211 20.69 2.03 3.46
CA ARG A 211 20.41 1.16 2.34
C ARG A 211 19.05 0.50 2.51
N VAL A 212 18.05 0.96 1.77
CA VAL A 212 16.67 0.50 1.90
C VAL A 212 16.32 -0.54 0.84
N PRO A 213 15.90 -1.76 1.25
CA PRO A 213 15.49 -2.80 0.31
C PRO A 213 14.17 -2.41 -0.39
N GLY A 214 14.13 -2.58 -1.71
CA GLY A 214 12.98 -2.32 -2.55
C GLY A 214 12.43 -3.59 -3.21
N LYS A 215 11.46 -3.44 -4.10
CA LYS A 215 10.86 -4.55 -4.84
C LYS A 215 11.89 -5.15 -5.83
N GLY A 216 11.97 -6.48 -5.88
CA GLY A 216 12.83 -7.19 -6.84
C GLY A 216 14.31 -7.18 -6.49
N LYS A 217 14.67 -7.23 -5.21
CA LYS A 217 16.06 -7.21 -4.70
C LYS A 217 16.85 -5.93 -5.08
N LYS A 218 16.18 -4.88 -5.50
CA LYS A 218 16.80 -3.57 -5.72
C LYS A 218 16.93 -2.84 -4.39
N PHE A 219 18.02 -2.09 -4.22
CA PHE A 219 18.24 -1.22 -3.07
C PHE A 219 18.24 0.23 -3.52
N ARG A 220 17.85 1.12 -2.62
CA ARG A 220 18.10 2.55 -2.76
C ARG A 220 18.87 3.05 -1.55
N LEU A 221 19.77 3.97 -1.76
CA LEU A 221 20.46 4.71 -0.70
C LEU A 221 19.64 5.95 -0.38
N LEU A 222 19.37 6.16 0.91
CA LEU A 222 18.75 7.37 1.42
C LEU A 222 19.72 8.11 2.32
N PRO A 223 19.85 9.43 2.20
CA PRO A 223 20.54 10.23 3.21
C PRO A 223 19.79 10.13 4.53
N LEU A 224 20.51 10.12 5.63
CA LEU A 224 19.97 10.18 6.98
C LEU A 224 20.11 11.59 7.54
N ALA A 225 19.05 12.09 8.14
CA ALA A 225 19.11 13.29 8.94
C ALA A 225 20.05 13.10 10.15
N PRO A 226 20.77 14.15 10.59
CA PRO A 226 21.67 14.07 11.74
C PRO A 226 21.00 13.48 12.99
N GLU A 227 19.75 13.85 13.23
CA GLU A 227 18.95 13.36 14.35
C GLU A 227 18.72 11.84 14.23
N THR A 228 18.46 11.33 13.04
CA THR A 228 18.26 9.89 12.80
C THR A 228 19.56 9.13 13.00
N VAL A 229 20.69 9.68 12.56
CA VAL A 229 22.02 9.09 12.80
C VAL A 229 22.29 8.97 14.30
N GLN A 230 22.03 10.03 15.08
CA GLN A 230 22.19 10.03 16.53
C GLN A 230 21.29 8.99 17.21
N LEU A 231 20.01 8.96 16.87
CA LEU A 231 19.04 8.01 17.43
C LEU A 231 19.41 6.56 17.13
N LEU A 232 19.77 6.25 15.89
CA LEU A 232 20.22 4.92 15.49
C LEU A 232 21.51 4.54 16.21
N GLY A 233 22.48 5.46 16.28
CA GLY A 233 23.74 5.25 16.98
C GLY A 233 23.52 4.98 18.47
N HIS A 234 22.64 5.74 19.13
CA HIS A 234 22.29 5.54 20.53
C HIS A 234 21.60 4.20 20.76
N TYR A 235 20.61 3.88 19.93
CA TYR A 235 19.91 2.59 19.98
C TYR A 235 20.88 1.41 19.81
N LEU A 236 21.73 1.44 18.80
CA LEU A 236 22.64 0.34 18.48
C LEU A 236 23.69 0.10 19.58
N ARG A 237 24.14 1.15 20.26
CA ARG A 237 25.15 1.05 21.31
C ARG A 237 24.59 0.69 22.68
N LEU A 238 23.44 1.24 23.06
CA LEU A 238 22.96 1.21 24.44
C LEU A 238 21.72 0.34 24.67
N GLU A 239 20.80 0.26 23.70
CA GLU A 239 19.53 -0.43 23.91
C GLU A 239 19.44 -1.78 23.20
N ARG A 240 20.13 -1.93 22.07
CA ARG A 240 20.02 -3.14 21.27
C ARG A 240 20.67 -4.32 21.98
N PRO A 241 19.94 -5.41 22.28
CA PRO A 241 20.50 -6.55 22.98
C PRO A 241 21.57 -7.27 22.15
N ASN A 242 22.52 -7.93 22.82
CA ASN A 242 23.55 -8.74 22.24
C ASN A 242 23.60 -10.08 22.99
N PRO A 243 23.57 -11.27 22.34
CA PRO A 243 23.43 -11.46 20.88
C PRO A 243 22.00 -11.25 20.39
N CYS A 244 21.82 -10.95 19.12
CA CYS A 244 20.51 -10.76 18.50
C CYS A 244 20.53 -11.05 16.99
N SER A 245 19.37 -11.03 16.38
CA SER A 245 19.22 -11.23 14.93
C SER A 245 19.93 -10.14 14.12
N ALA A 246 20.21 -10.41 12.84
CA ALA A 246 20.77 -9.42 11.91
C ALA A 246 19.84 -8.21 11.66
N ALA A 247 18.57 -8.27 12.09
CA ALA A 247 17.62 -7.17 11.91
C ALA A 247 18.10 -5.88 12.57
N LEU A 248 17.88 -4.73 11.93
CA LEU A 248 18.16 -3.43 12.54
C LEU A 248 17.31 -3.23 13.79
N PHE A 249 16.00 -3.37 13.65
CA PHE A 249 15.06 -3.19 14.75
C PHE A 249 14.61 -4.53 15.33
N VAL A 250 14.86 -4.72 16.62
CA VAL A 250 14.54 -5.95 17.35
C VAL A 250 13.62 -5.69 18.53
N SER A 251 12.95 -6.73 19.01
CA SER A 251 12.19 -6.70 20.24
C SER A 251 13.12 -6.52 21.44
N LEU A 252 12.79 -5.59 22.34
CA LEU A 252 13.63 -5.30 23.52
C LEU A 252 13.20 -6.07 24.76
N LYS A 253 11.98 -6.62 24.79
CA LYS A 253 11.38 -7.25 25.98
C LYS A 253 10.73 -8.59 25.66
N GLY A 254 10.49 -9.38 26.72
CA GLY A 254 9.78 -10.66 26.67
C GLY A 254 10.56 -11.78 25.96
N HIS A 255 9.89 -12.88 25.67
CA HIS A 255 10.48 -14.06 25.01
C HIS A 255 11.04 -13.78 23.60
N ALA A 256 10.52 -12.75 22.94
CA ALA A 256 10.99 -12.34 21.60
C ALA A 256 12.17 -11.36 21.65
N ARG A 257 12.77 -11.10 22.81
CA ARG A 257 13.92 -10.17 22.94
C ARG A 257 15.06 -10.58 22.00
N GLY A 258 15.60 -9.61 21.26
CA GLY A 258 16.66 -9.83 20.29
C GLY A 258 16.20 -10.37 18.93
N THR A 259 14.94 -10.80 18.78
CA THR A 259 14.38 -11.21 17.49
C THR A 259 13.89 -10.01 16.69
N ARG A 260 13.82 -10.15 15.35
CA ARG A 260 13.31 -9.11 14.45
C ARG A 260 11.93 -8.60 14.91
N MET A 261 11.75 -7.29 14.94
CA MET A 261 10.45 -6.69 15.21
C MET A 261 9.43 -7.11 14.17
N THR A 262 8.24 -7.50 14.63
CA THR A 262 7.15 -7.93 13.76
C THR A 262 6.23 -6.76 13.37
N ALA A 263 5.44 -6.95 12.30
CA ALA A 263 4.41 -5.98 11.92
C ALA A 263 3.34 -5.81 13.03
N ALA A 264 3.09 -6.84 13.82
CA ALA A 264 2.19 -6.77 14.98
C ALA A 264 2.80 -5.90 16.09
N GLY A 265 4.10 -6.08 16.37
CA GLY A 265 4.84 -5.26 17.34
C GLY A 265 4.84 -3.78 16.97
N LEU A 266 5.14 -3.48 15.69
CA LEU A 266 5.09 -2.11 15.19
C LEU A 266 3.69 -1.50 15.30
N ARG A 267 2.63 -2.25 14.94
CA ARG A 267 1.24 -1.78 15.10
C ARG A 267 0.88 -1.53 16.57
N SER A 268 1.33 -2.39 17.49
CA SER A 268 1.09 -2.23 18.92
C SER A 268 1.79 -1.00 19.49
N LEU A 269 3.05 -0.73 19.04
CA LEU A 269 3.79 0.47 19.37
C LEU A 269 2.98 1.73 19.00
N PHE A 270 2.59 1.86 17.75
CA PHE A 270 1.81 3.01 17.28
C PHE A 270 0.44 3.11 17.95
N ARG A 271 -0.22 1.99 18.22
CA ARG A 271 -1.51 1.98 18.93
C ARG A 271 -1.37 2.55 20.32
N TYR A 272 -0.38 2.10 21.08
CA TYR A 272 -0.12 2.57 22.44
C TYR A 272 0.11 4.09 22.46
N HIS A 273 1.05 4.60 21.64
CA HIS A 273 1.37 6.02 21.61
C HIS A 273 0.22 6.90 21.09
N ARG A 274 -0.61 6.40 20.15
CA ARG A 274 -1.84 7.08 19.74
C ARG A 274 -2.83 7.25 20.88
N GLN A 275 -2.98 6.21 21.70
CA GLN A 275 -3.88 6.26 22.87
C GLN A 275 -3.35 7.24 23.92
N THR A 276 -2.06 7.15 24.22
CA THR A 276 -1.40 8.03 25.20
C THR A 276 -1.44 9.52 24.80
N THR A 277 -1.27 9.82 23.51
CA THR A 277 -1.22 11.20 23.01
C THR A 277 -2.56 11.72 22.51
N SER A 278 -3.58 10.86 22.40
CA SER A 278 -4.89 11.15 21.80
C SER A 278 -4.82 11.60 20.32
N ILE A 279 -3.71 11.33 19.62
CA ILE A 279 -3.53 11.69 18.21
C ILE A 279 -4.01 10.55 17.33
N LYS A 280 -5.30 10.53 16.99
CA LYS A 280 -5.95 9.44 16.25
C LYS A 280 -5.29 9.11 14.91
N LEU A 281 -4.71 10.09 14.24
CA LEU A 281 -4.11 9.96 12.91
C LEU A 281 -2.64 9.52 12.93
N ALA A 282 -1.96 9.48 14.08
CA ALA A 282 -0.55 9.11 14.19
C ALA A 282 -0.35 7.61 13.90
N ASN A 283 -0.17 7.25 12.66
CA ASN A 283 0.15 5.92 12.20
C ASN A 283 1.31 5.95 11.20
N PRO A 284 1.99 4.82 10.94
CA PRO A 284 3.18 4.78 10.08
C PRO A 284 2.98 5.44 8.71
N HIS A 285 1.84 5.23 8.08
CA HIS A 285 1.55 5.87 6.78
C HIS A 285 1.42 7.38 6.90
N ARG A 286 0.86 7.87 8.00
CA ARG A 286 0.70 9.31 8.21
C ARG A 286 2.05 10.02 8.39
N PHE A 287 3.00 9.41 9.09
CA PHE A 287 4.36 9.95 9.23
C PHE A 287 5.05 10.06 7.87
N ARG A 288 4.99 9.02 7.06
CA ARG A 288 5.50 9.07 5.69
C ARG A 288 4.77 10.12 4.82
N HIS A 289 3.47 10.32 5.03
CA HIS A 289 2.71 11.38 4.34
C HIS A 289 3.17 12.76 4.79
N THR A 290 3.42 12.95 6.10
CA THR A 290 3.98 14.19 6.65
C THR A 290 5.33 14.49 6.02
N PHE A 291 6.26 13.53 5.99
CA PHE A 291 7.53 13.65 5.28
C PHE A 291 7.35 14.13 3.84
N ALA A 292 6.48 13.46 3.07
CA ALA A 292 6.29 13.83 1.66
C ALA A 292 5.75 15.26 1.50
N SER A 293 4.81 15.67 2.34
CA SER A 293 4.23 17.00 2.33
C SER A 293 5.26 18.08 2.73
N ASP A 294 6.07 17.77 3.74
CA ASP A 294 7.12 18.71 4.21
C ASP A 294 8.23 18.87 3.18
N MET A 295 8.65 17.79 2.50
CA MET A 295 9.63 17.84 1.41
C MET A 295 9.13 18.68 0.23
N ILE A 296 7.84 18.56 -0.13
CA ILE A 296 7.27 19.40 -1.19
C ILE A 296 7.24 20.87 -0.76
N ARG A 297 6.81 21.18 0.47
CA ARG A 297 6.81 22.52 1.02
C ARG A 297 8.23 23.13 1.08
N ALA A 298 9.22 22.29 1.35
CA ALA A 298 10.62 22.68 1.33
C ALA A 298 11.19 22.84 -0.10
N GLY A 299 10.40 22.60 -1.16
CA GLY A 299 10.82 22.80 -2.55
C GLY A 299 11.57 21.63 -3.16
N VAL A 300 11.55 20.45 -2.55
CA VAL A 300 12.13 19.25 -3.16
C VAL A 300 11.34 18.86 -4.42
N SER A 301 12.06 18.69 -5.54
CA SER A 301 11.42 18.37 -6.81
C SER A 301 10.69 17.02 -6.77
N LEU A 302 9.59 16.89 -7.52
CA LEU A 302 8.81 15.66 -7.58
C LEU A 302 9.65 14.42 -7.99
N PRO A 303 10.55 14.48 -8.99
CA PRO A 303 11.42 13.36 -9.32
C PRO A 303 12.33 12.95 -8.14
N ALA A 304 12.92 13.92 -7.44
CA ALA A 304 13.75 13.65 -6.27
C ALA A 304 12.93 13.00 -5.14
N LEU A 305 11.73 13.54 -4.85
CA LEU A 305 10.84 12.95 -3.84
C LEU A 305 10.39 11.55 -4.22
N MET A 306 10.09 11.28 -5.51
CA MET A 306 9.78 9.94 -5.98
C MET A 306 10.91 8.95 -5.71
N GLN A 307 12.15 9.36 -5.94
CA GLN A 307 13.33 8.54 -5.70
C GLN A 307 13.53 8.28 -4.19
N LEU A 308 13.45 9.31 -3.37
CA LEU A 308 13.53 9.20 -1.91
C LEU A 308 12.46 8.23 -1.36
N MET A 309 11.22 8.40 -1.79
CA MET A 309 10.12 7.56 -1.34
C MET A 309 10.09 6.17 -1.99
N GLY A 310 10.86 5.91 -3.05
CA GLY A 310 10.80 4.67 -3.82
C GLY A 310 9.42 4.45 -4.44
N HIS A 311 8.85 5.48 -5.07
CA HIS A 311 7.62 5.41 -5.84
C HIS A 311 7.93 5.04 -7.29
N THR A 312 7.34 3.94 -7.77
CA THR A 312 7.42 3.53 -9.18
C THR A 312 6.39 4.23 -10.06
N ASN A 313 5.37 4.86 -9.45
CA ASN A 313 4.30 5.56 -10.15
C ASN A 313 4.21 7.00 -9.63
N ILE A 314 4.30 7.97 -10.53
CA ILE A 314 4.21 9.40 -10.22
C ILE A 314 2.87 9.77 -9.56
N GLN A 315 1.78 9.10 -9.91
CA GLN A 315 0.46 9.36 -9.34
C GLN A 315 0.42 9.20 -7.82
N THR A 316 1.25 8.31 -7.27
CA THR A 316 1.40 8.16 -5.81
C THR A 316 2.08 9.37 -5.17
N THR A 317 2.94 10.08 -5.88
CA THR A 317 3.59 11.29 -5.37
C THR A 317 2.71 12.52 -5.58
N LEU A 318 1.95 12.57 -6.68
CA LEU A 318 0.99 13.65 -6.94
C LEU A 318 -0.13 13.74 -5.89
N LEU A 319 -0.38 12.70 -5.10
CA LEU A 319 -1.32 12.75 -3.97
C LEU A 319 -0.91 13.77 -2.89
N TYR A 320 0.35 14.15 -2.85
CA TYR A 320 0.89 15.13 -1.88
C TYR A 320 0.96 16.55 -2.43
N VAL A 321 0.77 16.71 -3.73
CA VAL A 321 0.80 18.02 -4.39
C VAL A 321 -0.57 18.67 -4.25
N LEU A 322 -0.73 19.44 -3.18
CA LEU A 322 -1.83 20.39 -3.04
C LEU A 322 -1.32 21.72 -3.61
N VAL A 323 -1.45 21.92 -4.90
CA VAL A 323 -1.07 23.18 -5.55
C VAL A 323 -2.22 24.17 -5.35
N THR A 324 -1.99 25.19 -4.55
CA THR A 324 -2.90 26.35 -4.46
C THR A 324 -2.57 27.36 -5.55
N PRO A 325 -3.51 28.24 -5.96
CA PRO A 325 -3.18 29.34 -6.88
C PRO A 325 -2.02 30.25 -6.39
N GLN A 326 -1.88 30.37 -5.08
CA GLN A 326 -0.78 31.11 -4.45
C GLN A 326 0.57 30.38 -4.63
N ASP A 327 0.60 29.06 -4.52
CA ASP A 327 1.82 28.28 -4.75
C ASP A 327 2.28 28.42 -6.20
N VAL A 328 1.34 28.39 -7.16
CA VAL A 328 1.65 28.62 -8.59
C VAL A 328 2.26 29.99 -8.79
N TYR A 329 1.71 31.02 -8.16
CA TYR A 329 2.24 32.39 -8.27
C TYR A 329 3.64 32.50 -7.67
N LEU A 330 3.89 31.93 -6.51
CA LEU A 330 5.19 31.96 -5.84
C LEU A 330 6.26 31.17 -6.64
N GLU A 331 5.92 30.01 -7.20
CA GLU A 331 6.84 29.27 -8.06
C GLU A 331 7.13 30.02 -9.36
N TYR A 332 6.11 30.64 -9.97
CA TYR A 332 6.29 31.47 -11.14
C TYR A 332 7.20 32.68 -10.83
N ALA A 333 6.96 33.40 -9.74
CA ALA A 333 7.76 34.52 -9.34
C ALA A 333 9.23 34.16 -9.08
N ARG A 334 9.46 33.01 -8.43
CA ARG A 334 10.83 32.47 -8.24
C ARG A 334 11.50 32.10 -9.57
N ALA A 335 10.78 31.45 -10.46
CA ALA A 335 11.30 31.09 -11.77
C ALA A 335 11.66 32.32 -12.61
N VAL A 336 10.81 33.33 -12.60
CA VAL A 336 11.07 34.60 -13.29
C VAL A 336 12.27 35.36 -12.68
N ALA A 337 12.38 35.36 -11.34
CA ALA A 337 13.53 35.99 -10.66
C ALA A 337 14.86 35.27 -10.97
N GLN A 338 14.83 33.96 -11.23
CA GLN A 338 16.01 33.19 -11.63
C GLN A 338 16.28 33.23 -13.14
N HIS A 339 15.28 33.53 -13.96
CA HIS A 339 15.35 33.58 -15.42
C HIS A 339 15.56 35.02 -15.95
N ILE A 340 16.45 35.76 -15.34
CA ILE A 340 16.82 37.09 -15.87
C ILE A 340 17.72 36.89 -17.09
N ARG A 341 17.13 36.58 -18.25
CA ARG A 341 17.72 37.02 -19.51
C ARG A 341 17.46 38.51 -19.58
N PRO A 342 18.50 39.35 -19.69
CA PRO A 342 18.27 40.79 -19.88
C PRO A 342 17.43 40.96 -21.15
N LEU A 343 16.27 41.54 -21.01
CA LEU A 343 15.46 41.93 -22.18
C LEU A 343 16.33 42.85 -23.04
N PRO A 344 16.39 42.65 -24.37
CA PRO A 344 17.07 43.62 -25.24
C PRO A 344 16.46 45.01 -25.01
N LYS A 345 17.31 45.98 -24.71
CA LYS A 345 16.84 47.35 -24.58
C LYS A 345 16.16 47.74 -25.90
N ALA A 346 14.90 48.18 -25.83
CA ALA A 346 14.23 48.74 -26.98
C ALA A 346 15.12 49.84 -27.52
N SER A 347 15.62 49.71 -28.72
CA SER A 347 16.33 50.76 -29.46
C SER A 347 15.32 51.87 -29.68
N SER A 348 15.52 52.98 -28.99
CA SER A 348 14.85 54.25 -29.24
C SER A 348 15.20 54.81 -30.60
#